data_81977450bf95b5355d71b479d1c1d205
#
_entry.id   81977450bf95b5355d71b479d1c1d205
#
_cell.length_a   1.000
_cell.length_b   1.000
_cell.length_c   1.000
_cell.angle_alpha   90.00
_cell.angle_beta   90.00
_cell.angle_gamma   90.00
#
_symmetry.space_group_name_H-M   'P 1'
#
loop_
_entity.id
_entity.type
_entity.pdbx_description
1 polymer ?
#
loop_
_entity_poly.entity_id
_entity_poly.type
_entity_poly.pdbx_seq_one_letter_code
_entity_poly.pdbx_strand_id
1 'polypeptide(L)'
;KSRQENTSRQFEPLLFQDEKIYLKSNVSFENFSKNELPEARCKRLAETYGFSKTRASIICDEKQRADFFETCVKLGGNPTDIAHWMTSELQKLQKKGDSGNILKKITPEYFVFIIKLFSEKKINSSIAKQILQSVAETGKNPEIILREKNLEIITKDEELIPIIDSIIKSNPKEVEKLKNGDMAPLEFLTGLVMKKTSQKADPQRVKTLLKNQLNINLIYILSLGGTISANTRKDGAVAPTSTDEAVLKSILADYSGKTRYQIVSLGHLLSEEIEPRDWAVLIAEISNKINTGTANGIIVTHGTDTLSYTAALLFWLFSDSGVPIVLTASSKTPDTSDEAKNNLMLAMEIASKEKNGVYVVFGEKILSPLNLKFVNTSLNGFENWNMKNPIFEKSGSLALQFAGFSDLDSFVLKQILKEAADSMIVCKVYPGLRAELYTSLIQEGVSHFILEL
;
A
#
# COMPACT_ATOMS: atom_id res chain seq x y z
N LYS A 1 19.52 -46.74 -36.09
CA LYS A 1 18.89 -47.39 -34.95
C LYS A 1 18.53 -46.29 -33.95
N SER A 2 17.37 -45.82 -34.08
CA SER A 2 16.21 -45.69 -33.18
C SER A 2 16.54 -45.37 -31.74
N ARG A 3 16.09 -44.17 -31.32
CA ARG A 3 15.29 -44.02 -30.13
C ARG A 3 14.46 -42.73 -30.22
N GLN A 4 13.21 -42.91 -30.65
CA GLN A 4 12.12 -42.09 -30.27
C GLN A 4 11.75 -42.48 -28.85
N GLU A 5 11.64 -41.52 -27.94
CA GLU A 5 10.77 -41.62 -26.80
C GLU A 5 9.98 -40.33 -26.67
N ASN A 6 8.73 -40.46 -27.09
CA ASN A 6 7.61 -39.60 -26.79
C ASN A 6 7.42 -39.51 -25.29
N THR A 7 7.39 -38.34 -24.73
CA THR A 7 6.62 -38.07 -23.52
C THR A 7 5.76 -36.82 -23.74
N SER A 8 4.60 -37.08 -24.37
CA SER A 8 3.44 -36.22 -24.26
C SER A 8 2.99 -36.25 -22.80
N ARG A 9 3.29 -35.21 -22.04
CA ARG A 9 2.61 -34.96 -20.76
C ARG A 9 1.25 -34.38 -21.07
N GLN A 10 0.23 -35.21 -20.92
CA GLN A 10 -1.16 -34.80 -20.83
C GLN A 10 -1.30 -33.92 -19.58
N PHE A 11 -1.78 -32.70 -19.80
CA PHE A 11 -2.32 -31.90 -18.72
C PHE A 11 -3.68 -32.48 -18.37
N GLU A 12 -3.80 -33.12 -17.22
CA GLU A 12 -5.10 -33.41 -16.63
C GLU A 12 -5.71 -32.11 -16.11
N PRO A 13 -6.98 -31.81 -16.42
CA PRO A 13 -7.66 -30.68 -15.84
C PRO A 13 -7.83 -30.89 -14.34
N LEU A 14 -7.43 -29.89 -13.55
CA LEU A 14 -7.69 -29.86 -12.11
C LEU A 14 -9.19 -29.82 -11.87
N LEU A 15 -9.74 -30.94 -11.46
CA LEU A 15 -11.09 -31.04 -10.89
C LEU A 15 -11.09 -30.32 -9.53
N PHE A 16 -11.97 -29.35 -9.40
CA PHE A 16 -12.25 -28.68 -8.14
C PHE A 16 -12.93 -29.68 -7.19
N GLN A 17 -12.24 -30.03 -6.11
CA GLN A 17 -12.85 -30.58 -4.91
C GLN A 17 -12.42 -29.76 -3.71
N ASP A 18 -13.44 -29.18 -3.06
CA ASP A 18 -13.48 -28.60 -1.70
C ASP A 18 -12.53 -27.47 -1.29
N GLU A 19 -13.16 -26.31 -1.21
CA GLU A 19 -13.01 -25.25 -0.20
C GLU A 19 -11.70 -25.17 0.59
N LYS A 20 -10.60 -24.85 -0.08
CA LYS A 20 -9.46 -24.12 0.50
C LYS A 20 -8.51 -23.79 -0.63
N ILE A 21 -8.36 -22.51 -0.94
CA ILE A 21 -7.24 -22.04 -1.75
C ILE A 21 -5.98 -22.25 -0.91
N TYR A 22 -5.44 -23.43 -0.96
CA TYR A 22 -4.05 -23.66 -0.61
C TYR A 22 -3.21 -23.26 -1.82
N LEU A 23 -2.58 -22.11 -1.74
CA LEU A 23 -1.32 -21.93 -2.46
C LEU A 23 -0.41 -23.06 -1.94
N LYS A 24 -0.40 -24.19 -2.66
CA LYS A 24 0.59 -25.25 -2.43
C LYS A 24 1.97 -24.67 -2.79
N SER A 25 2.62 -24.03 -1.84
CA SER A 25 4.06 -23.77 -1.87
C SER A 25 4.87 -25.04 -1.58
N ASN A 26 4.42 -26.16 -2.07
CA ASN A 26 5.21 -27.40 -2.10
C ASN A 26 5.75 -27.62 -3.50
N VAL A 27 6.51 -26.65 -4.00
CA VAL A 27 7.52 -26.97 -5.01
C VAL A 27 8.65 -27.64 -4.25
N SER A 28 8.70 -28.99 -4.30
CA SER A 28 9.87 -29.71 -3.83
C SER A 28 11.04 -29.26 -4.70
N PHE A 29 12.02 -28.60 -4.08
CA PHE A 29 13.21 -28.06 -4.74
C PHE A 29 14.18 -29.11 -5.27
N GLU A 30 13.81 -30.39 -5.22
CA GLU A 30 14.69 -31.52 -5.56
C GLU A 30 14.90 -31.76 -7.05
N ASN A 31 14.19 -31.11 -7.96
CA ASN A 31 14.24 -31.34 -9.41
C ASN A 31 14.80 -30.18 -10.24
N PHE A 32 15.76 -29.43 -9.72
CA PHE A 32 16.50 -28.49 -10.57
C PHE A 32 17.52 -29.22 -11.41
N SER A 33 17.20 -29.49 -12.68
CA SER A 33 18.17 -30.08 -13.60
C SER A 33 19.37 -29.12 -13.75
N LYS A 34 20.59 -29.63 -13.62
CA LYS A 34 21.85 -28.88 -13.78
C LYS A 34 22.02 -28.19 -15.15
N ASN A 35 21.07 -28.37 -16.07
CA ASN A 35 21.12 -27.92 -17.48
C ASN A 35 19.92 -27.08 -17.89
N GLU A 36 19.31 -26.31 -16.97
CA GLU A 36 18.23 -25.40 -17.33
C GLU A 36 18.78 -24.23 -18.17
N LEU A 37 18.14 -23.97 -19.33
CA LEU A 37 18.50 -22.85 -20.18
C LEU A 37 18.20 -21.50 -19.49
N PRO A 38 19.00 -20.44 -19.69
CA PRO A 38 18.79 -19.13 -19.06
C PRO A 38 17.38 -18.56 -19.24
N GLU A 39 16.80 -18.68 -20.43
CA GLU A 39 15.44 -18.22 -20.69
C GLU A 39 14.37 -19.01 -19.94
N ALA A 40 14.51 -20.33 -19.88
CA ALA A 40 13.60 -21.21 -19.13
C ALA A 40 13.66 -20.89 -17.63
N ARG A 41 14.87 -20.66 -17.09
CA ARG A 41 15.08 -20.24 -15.70
C ARG A 41 14.43 -18.91 -15.40
N CYS A 42 14.60 -17.93 -16.28
CA CYS A 42 14.02 -16.61 -16.15
C CYS A 42 12.48 -16.66 -16.13
N LYS A 43 11.91 -17.44 -17.04
CA LYS A 43 10.46 -17.69 -17.10
C LYS A 43 9.96 -18.38 -15.83
N ARG A 44 10.63 -19.42 -15.38
CA ARG A 44 10.30 -20.14 -14.14
C ARG A 44 10.36 -19.22 -12.92
N LEU A 45 11.41 -18.41 -12.75
CA LEU A 45 11.51 -17.48 -11.63
C LEU A 45 10.41 -16.41 -11.67
N ALA A 46 10.06 -15.90 -12.87
CA ALA A 46 8.96 -14.97 -13.04
C ALA A 46 7.62 -15.57 -12.61
N GLU A 47 7.32 -16.79 -13.08
CA GLU A 47 6.08 -17.48 -12.77
C GLU A 47 6.00 -17.96 -11.31
N THR A 48 7.11 -18.49 -10.76
CA THR A 48 7.14 -19.03 -9.38
C THR A 48 6.98 -17.93 -8.32
N TYR A 49 7.58 -16.76 -8.56
CA TYR A 49 7.64 -15.67 -7.55
C TYR A 49 6.84 -14.44 -7.94
N GLY A 50 6.10 -14.47 -9.06
CA GLY A 50 5.30 -13.34 -9.53
C GLY A 50 6.12 -12.11 -9.96
N PHE A 51 7.34 -12.33 -10.47
CA PHE A 51 8.19 -11.21 -10.88
C PHE A 51 7.81 -10.68 -12.26
N SER A 52 7.93 -9.36 -12.44
CA SER A 52 7.88 -8.78 -13.77
C SER A 52 9.00 -9.34 -14.66
N LYS A 53 8.77 -9.40 -15.98
CA LYS A 53 9.78 -9.85 -16.95
C LYS A 53 11.11 -9.13 -16.79
N THR A 54 11.07 -7.81 -16.55
CA THR A 54 12.26 -6.98 -16.32
C THR A 54 13.02 -7.40 -15.07
N ARG A 55 12.33 -7.63 -13.94
CA ARG A 55 12.98 -8.05 -12.68
C ARG A 55 13.60 -9.44 -12.82
N ALA A 56 12.87 -10.38 -13.40
CA ALA A 56 13.38 -11.73 -13.67
C ALA A 56 14.59 -11.69 -14.62
N SER A 57 14.57 -10.88 -15.67
CA SER A 57 15.69 -10.70 -16.60
C SER A 57 16.95 -10.19 -15.87
N ILE A 58 16.83 -9.18 -14.99
CA ILE A 58 17.97 -8.64 -14.22
C ILE A 58 18.57 -9.71 -13.30
N ILE A 59 17.74 -10.56 -12.68
CA ILE A 59 18.23 -11.65 -11.81
C ILE A 59 18.93 -12.73 -12.64
N CYS A 60 18.43 -13.03 -13.84
CA CYS A 60 18.96 -14.09 -14.70
C CYS A 60 20.02 -13.63 -15.70
N ASP A 61 20.38 -12.36 -15.71
CA ASP A 61 21.37 -11.77 -16.62
C ASP A 61 22.73 -12.51 -16.59
N GLU A 62 23.11 -12.94 -15.38
CA GLU A 62 24.30 -13.77 -15.15
C GLU A 62 23.91 -15.04 -14.37
N LYS A 63 24.46 -16.21 -14.77
CA LYS A 63 24.24 -17.47 -14.07
C LYS A 63 24.53 -17.36 -12.56
N GLN A 64 25.66 -16.71 -12.21
CA GLN A 64 26.06 -16.55 -10.80
C GLN A 64 25.03 -15.76 -9.99
N ARG A 65 24.39 -14.74 -10.60
CA ARG A 65 23.37 -13.92 -9.95
C ARG A 65 22.09 -14.72 -9.72
N ALA A 66 21.68 -15.53 -10.70
CA ALA A 66 20.52 -16.40 -10.54
C ALA A 66 20.76 -17.50 -9.50
N ASP A 67 21.95 -18.09 -9.48
CA ASP A 67 22.36 -19.09 -8.47
C ASP A 67 22.37 -18.47 -7.06
N PHE A 68 22.87 -17.24 -6.94
CA PHE A 68 22.87 -16.48 -5.71
C PHE A 68 21.44 -16.23 -5.19
N PHE A 69 20.53 -15.77 -6.07
CA PHE A 69 19.13 -15.56 -5.74
C PHE A 69 18.47 -16.83 -5.19
N GLU A 70 18.58 -17.95 -5.93
CA GLU A 70 17.97 -19.20 -5.51
C GLU A 70 18.56 -19.74 -4.21
N THR A 71 19.85 -19.53 -3.99
CA THR A 71 20.51 -19.91 -2.73
C THR A 71 19.98 -19.06 -1.57
N CYS A 72 19.81 -17.75 -1.76
CA CYS A 72 19.21 -16.88 -0.74
C CYS A 72 17.79 -17.31 -0.38
N VAL A 73 16.98 -17.68 -1.38
CA VAL A 73 15.62 -18.18 -1.14
C VAL A 73 15.63 -19.53 -0.40
N LYS A 74 16.53 -20.45 -0.76
CA LYS A 74 16.72 -21.73 -0.05
C LYS A 74 17.11 -21.55 1.42
N LEU A 75 17.87 -20.49 1.73
CA LEU A 75 18.24 -20.10 3.10
C LEU A 75 17.10 -19.42 3.88
N GLY A 76 15.91 -19.37 3.30
CA GLY A 76 14.72 -18.80 3.95
C GLY A 76 14.58 -17.29 3.79
N GLY A 77 15.29 -16.69 2.84
CA GLY A 77 15.08 -15.29 2.46
C GLY A 77 13.75 -15.12 1.73
N ASN A 78 13.02 -14.02 2.01
CA ASN A 78 11.81 -13.68 1.28
C ASN A 78 12.16 -13.38 -0.20
N PRO A 79 11.56 -14.08 -1.18
CA PRO A 79 11.93 -13.92 -2.58
C PRO A 79 11.79 -12.48 -3.11
N THR A 80 10.75 -11.77 -2.70
CA THR A 80 10.47 -10.39 -3.13
C THR A 80 11.51 -9.42 -2.57
N ASP A 81 11.84 -9.52 -1.28
CA ASP A 81 12.85 -8.67 -0.63
C ASP A 81 14.23 -8.95 -1.22
N ILE A 82 14.60 -10.23 -1.36
CA ILE A 82 15.87 -10.64 -1.99
C ILE A 82 15.98 -10.07 -3.40
N ALA A 83 14.95 -10.23 -4.23
CA ALA A 83 14.93 -9.71 -5.59
C ALA A 83 15.04 -8.18 -5.62
N HIS A 84 14.33 -7.49 -4.74
CA HIS A 84 14.37 -6.03 -4.62
C HIS A 84 15.80 -5.54 -4.29
N TRP A 85 16.40 -6.08 -3.24
CA TRP A 85 17.74 -5.68 -2.82
C TRP A 85 18.82 -6.08 -3.83
N MET A 86 18.65 -7.19 -4.52
CA MET A 86 19.56 -7.60 -5.60
C MET A 86 19.52 -6.65 -6.79
N THR A 87 18.31 -6.25 -7.22
CA THR A 87 18.11 -5.40 -8.40
C THR A 87 18.34 -3.92 -8.12
N SER A 88 18.33 -3.50 -6.85
CA SER A 88 18.60 -2.13 -6.43
C SER A 88 20.02 -1.94 -5.86
N GLU A 89 20.26 -2.38 -4.65
CA GLU A 89 21.48 -2.04 -3.93
C GLU A 89 22.69 -2.90 -4.32
N LEU A 90 22.52 -4.22 -4.45
CA LEU A 90 23.59 -5.11 -4.86
C LEU A 90 24.08 -4.78 -6.28
N GLN A 91 23.14 -4.49 -7.19
CA GLN A 91 23.49 -4.05 -8.55
C GLN A 91 24.29 -2.73 -8.58
N LYS A 92 23.96 -1.78 -7.70
CA LYS A 92 24.73 -0.53 -7.57
C LYS A 92 26.16 -0.78 -7.12
N LEU A 93 26.36 -1.70 -6.15
CA LEU A 93 27.69 -2.09 -5.68
C LEU A 93 28.49 -2.78 -6.78
N GLN A 94 27.86 -3.69 -7.54
CA GLN A 94 28.49 -4.37 -8.67
C GLN A 94 28.94 -3.42 -9.79
N LYS A 95 28.16 -2.38 -10.07
CA LYS A 95 28.54 -1.35 -11.07
C LYS A 95 29.71 -0.46 -10.62
N LYS A 96 29.94 -0.32 -9.30
CA LYS A 96 31.03 0.49 -8.73
C LYS A 96 32.34 -0.29 -8.56
N GLY A 97 32.32 -1.62 -8.58
CA GLY A 97 33.46 -2.49 -8.34
C GLY A 97 33.53 -3.67 -9.30
N ASP A 98 34.48 -4.57 -9.08
CA ASP A 98 34.60 -5.82 -9.83
C ASP A 98 33.44 -6.76 -9.43
N SER A 99 32.48 -6.93 -10.33
CA SER A 99 31.23 -7.70 -10.11
C SER A 99 31.49 -9.11 -9.60
N GLY A 100 32.48 -9.79 -10.14
CA GLY A 100 32.85 -11.17 -9.76
C GLY A 100 33.44 -11.30 -8.37
N ASN A 101 34.03 -10.23 -7.84
CA ASN A 101 34.67 -10.21 -6.53
C ASN A 101 33.65 -9.84 -5.41
N ILE A 102 32.63 -9.08 -5.75
CA ILE A 102 31.59 -8.63 -4.78
C ILE A 102 30.74 -9.83 -4.32
N LEU A 103 30.29 -10.69 -5.23
CA LEU A 103 29.51 -11.86 -4.88
C LEU A 103 30.32 -12.94 -4.13
N LYS A 104 31.66 -12.88 -4.17
CA LYS A 104 32.51 -13.73 -3.33
C LYS A 104 32.59 -13.23 -1.89
N LYS A 105 32.51 -11.92 -1.68
CA LYS A 105 32.54 -11.29 -0.36
C LYS A 105 31.17 -11.25 0.31
N ILE A 106 30.12 -10.94 -0.47
CA ILE A 106 28.73 -10.96 0.00
C ILE A 106 28.19 -12.38 -0.25
N THR A 107 28.32 -13.26 0.74
CA THR A 107 27.76 -14.62 0.62
C THR A 107 26.21 -14.58 0.72
N PRO A 108 25.50 -15.58 0.20
CA PRO A 108 24.05 -15.67 0.34
C PRO A 108 23.58 -15.61 1.79
N GLU A 109 24.33 -16.23 2.73
CA GLU A 109 24.03 -16.22 4.17
C GLU A 109 24.10 -14.78 4.73
N TYR A 110 25.14 -14.03 4.37
CA TYR A 110 25.33 -12.64 4.81
C TYR A 110 24.22 -11.75 4.24
N PHE A 111 23.87 -11.96 2.99
CA PHE A 111 22.85 -11.19 2.33
C PHE A 111 21.47 -11.45 2.96
N VAL A 112 21.10 -12.72 3.16
CA VAL A 112 19.84 -13.09 3.82
C VAL A 112 19.79 -12.58 5.26
N PHE A 113 20.89 -12.65 6.01
CA PHE A 113 20.96 -12.13 7.36
C PHE A 113 20.66 -10.63 7.43
N ILE A 114 21.29 -9.84 6.55
CA ILE A 114 21.07 -8.37 6.49
C ILE A 114 19.60 -8.06 6.16
N ILE A 115 19.05 -8.73 5.14
CA ILE A 115 17.66 -8.51 4.71
C ILE A 115 16.68 -8.94 5.80
N LYS A 116 16.93 -10.03 6.49
CA LYS A 116 16.09 -10.49 7.61
C LYS A 116 16.06 -9.48 8.76
N LEU A 117 17.21 -8.92 9.14
CA LEU A 117 17.27 -7.85 10.14
C LEU A 117 16.48 -6.62 9.71
N PHE A 118 16.51 -6.28 8.44
CA PHE A 118 15.73 -5.16 7.88
C PHE A 118 14.22 -5.46 7.89
N SER A 119 13.80 -6.64 7.43
CA SER A 119 12.39 -7.06 7.41
C SER A 119 11.81 -7.16 8.84
N GLU A 120 12.61 -7.61 9.80
CA GLU A 120 12.27 -7.66 11.24
C GLU A 120 12.31 -6.28 11.92
N LYS A 121 12.58 -5.19 11.16
CA LYS A 121 12.72 -3.81 11.66
C LYS A 121 13.78 -3.65 12.77
N LYS A 122 14.75 -4.54 12.84
CA LYS A 122 15.91 -4.46 13.76
C LYS A 122 16.96 -3.47 13.28
N ILE A 123 17.01 -3.20 11.98
CA ILE A 123 17.81 -2.17 11.35
C ILE A 123 16.97 -1.42 10.33
N ASN A 124 17.31 -0.15 10.06
CA ASN A 124 16.64 0.61 8.99
C ASN A 124 17.38 0.44 7.65
N SER A 125 16.79 0.95 6.57
CA SER A 125 17.35 0.85 5.21
C SER A 125 18.77 1.48 5.11
N SER A 126 19.02 2.57 5.82
CA SER A 126 20.35 3.23 5.81
C SER A 126 21.42 2.34 6.43
N ILE A 127 21.11 1.73 7.59
CA ILE A 127 22.03 0.81 8.28
C ILE A 127 22.26 -0.45 7.44
N ALA A 128 21.18 -1.03 6.87
CA ALA A 128 21.30 -2.22 6.01
C ALA A 128 22.23 -1.96 4.81
N LYS A 129 22.10 -0.80 4.16
CA LYS A 129 23.00 -0.38 3.07
C LYS A 129 24.46 -0.19 3.54
N GLN A 130 24.67 0.41 4.71
CA GLN A 130 26.01 0.58 5.28
C GLN A 130 26.66 -0.76 5.62
N ILE A 131 25.91 -1.70 6.18
CA ILE A 131 26.40 -3.05 6.46
C ILE A 131 26.76 -3.76 5.16
N LEU A 132 25.84 -3.73 4.17
CA LEU A 132 26.06 -4.36 2.87
C LEU A 132 27.27 -3.81 2.16
N GLN A 133 27.48 -2.49 2.17
CA GLN A 133 28.67 -1.84 1.63
C GLN A 133 29.93 -2.30 2.37
N SER A 134 29.90 -2.32 3.70
CA SER A 134 31.05 -2.74 4.52
C SER A 134 31.42 -4.21 4.28
N VAL A 135 30.42 -5.09 4.08
CA VAL A 135 30.64 -6.49 3.69
C VAL A 135 31.26 -6.56 2.30
N ALA A 136 30.77 -5.77 1.33
CA ALA A 136 31.34 -5.72 -0.02
C ALA A 136 32.82 -5.28 -0.03
N GLU A 137 33.19 -4.35 0.83
CA GLU A 137 34.56 -3.82 0.95
C GLU A 137 35.47 -4.83 1.67
N THR A 138 35.04 -5.36 2.80
CA THR A 138 35.89 -6.10 3.74
C THR A 138 35.75 -7.61 3.71
N GLY A 139 34.61 -8.13 3.26
CA GLY A 139 34.24 -9.56 3.39
C GLY A 139 33.95 -10.00 4.84
N LYS A 140 33.94 -9.08 5.81
CA LYS A 140 33.64 -9.40 7.22
C LYS A 140 32.19 -9.83 7.41
N ASN A 141 31.97 -10.68 8.42
CA ASN A 141 30.64 -11.08 8.85
C ASN A 141 29.80 -9.83 9.24
N PRO A 142 28.56 -9.68 8.68
CA PRO A 142 27.69 -8.55 8.97
C PRO A 142 27.33 -8.39 10.45
N GLU A 143 27.28 -9.47 11.23
CA GLU A 143 27.06 -9.43 12.67
C GLU A 143 28.22 -8.73 13.41
N ILE A 144 29.45 -9.01 12.98
CA ILE A 144 30.64 -8.35 13.54
C ILE A 144 30.63 -6.85 13.19
N ILE A 145 30.29 -6.50 11.93
CA ILE A 145 30.19 -5.11 11.49
C ILE A 145 29.14 -4.35 12.29
N LEU A 146 27.99 -4.99 12.54
CA LEU A 146 26.88 -4.41 13.33
C LEU A 146 27.35 -4.06 14.74
N ARG A 147 28.08 -4.96 15.39
CA ARG A 147 28.64 -4.76 16.74
C ARG A 147 29.78 -3.73 16.76
N GLU A 148 30.77 -3.87 15.86
CA GLU A 148 31.94 -2.96 15.80
C GLU A 148 31.51 -1.49 15.56
N LYS A 149 30.51 -1.27 14.72
CA LYS A 149 30.00 0.07 14.37
C LYS A 149 28.85 0.53 15.26
N ASN A 150 28.43 -0.31 16.23
CA ASN A 150 27.30 -0.01 17.11
C ASN A 150 26.07 0.50 16.32
N LEU A 151 25.63 -0.28 15.31
CA LEU A 151 24.58 0.10 14.36
C LEU A 151 23.17 -0.32 14.80
N GLU A 152 22.92 -0.44 16.09
CA GLU A 152 21.59 -0.72 16.61
C GLU A 152 20.65 0.49 16.45
N ILE A 153 19.39 0.24 16.14
CA ILE A 153 18.38 1.30 16.01
C ILE A 153 18.04 1.87 17.39
N ILE A 154 17.86 3.19 17.45
CA ILE A 154 17.25 3.85 18.59
C ILE A 154 15.74 3.62 18.52
N THR A 155 15.22 2.75 19.36
CA THR A 155 13.79 2.38 19.38
C THR A 155 12.98 3.16 20.42
N LYS A 156 13.64 3.78 21.39
CA LYS A 156 13.00 4.47 22.50
C LYS A 156 12.80 5.94 22.20
N ASP A 157 11.57 6.41 22.38
CA ASP A 157 11.21 7.81 22.18
C ASP A 157 11.95 8.73 23.15
N GLU A 158 12.19 8.26 24.38
CA GLU A 158 12.88 9.02 25.41
C GLU A 158 14.31 9.42 25.00
N GLU A 159 14.94 8.66 24.12
CA GLU A 159 16.26 8.97 23.56
C GLU A 159 16.18 9.94 22.38
N LEU A 160 15.08 9.90 21.60
CA LEU A 160 14.88 10.75 20.42
C LEU A 160 14.33 12.14 20.78
N ILE A 161 13.43 12.25 21.75
CA ILE A 161 12.77 13.50 22.13
C ILE A 161 13.77 14.61 22.46
N PRO A 162 14.80 14.42 23.32
CA PRO A 162 15.77 15.48 23.60
C PRO A 162 16.56 15.95 22.37
N ILE A 163 16.85 15.02 21.45
CA ILE A 163 17.54 15.34 20.19
C ILE A 163 16.63 16.19 19.30
N ILE A 164 15.38 15.80 19.18
CA ILE A 164 14.35 16.50 18.41
C ILE A 164 14.14 17.91 18.98
N ASP A 165 13.97 18.07 20.28
CA ASP A 165 13.79 19.36 20.93
C ASP A 165 14.99 20.29 20.69
N SER A 166 16.20 19.76 20.73
CA SER A 166 17.41 20.52 20.39
C SER A 166 17.40 21.01 18.94
N ILE A 167 16.94 20.17 17.99
CA ILE A 167 16.83 20.51 16.56
C ILE A 167 15.74 21.57 16.35
N ILE A 168 14.58 21.42 16.98
CA ILE A 168 13.48 22.40 16.93
C ILE A 168 13.95 23.78 17.41
N LYS A 169 14.62 23.84 18.57
CA LYS A 169 15.15 25.08 19.13
C LYS A 169 16.19 25.76 18.24
N SER A 170 17.01 24.97 17.54
CA SER A 170 18.08 25.48 16.68
C SER A 170 17.61 25.93 15.30
N ASN A 171 16.36 25.64 14.89
CA ASN A 171 15.85 25.93 13.56
C ASN A 171 14.46 26.63 13.59
N PRO A 172 14.35 27.81 14.23
CA PRO A 172 13.07 28.47 14.44
C PRO A 172 12.36 28.89 13.13
N LYS A 173 13.13 29.26 12.10
CA LYS A 173 12.56 29.67 10.79
C LYS A 173 11.85 28.51 10.09
N GLU A 174 12.45 27.33 10.09
CA GLU A 174 11.91 26.11 9.50
C GLU A 174 10.69 25.63 10.28
N VAL A 175 10.73 25.75 11.61
CA VAL A 175 9.60 25.45 12.49
C VAL A 175 8.43 26.39 12.23
N GLU A 176 8.67 27.68 12.00
CA GLU A 176 7.64 28.65 11.67
C GLU A 176 6.97 28.33 10.32
N LYS A 177 7.75 27.99 9.30
CA LYS A 177 7.21 27.51 8.01
C LYS A 177 6.30 26.31 8.18
N LEU A 178 6.76 25.30 8.95
CA LEU A 178 5.94 24.12 9.27
C LEU A 178 4.64 24.52 9.97
N LYS A 179 4.71 25.40 10.97
CA LYS A 179 3.52 25.92 11.65
C LYS A 179 2.59 26.72 10.72
N ASN A 180 3.11 27.28 9.64
CA ASN A 180 2.34 27.99 8.62
C ASN A 180 1.79 27.08 7.50
N GLY A 181 2.05 25.75 7.58
CA GLY A 181 1.49 24.73 6.66
C GLY A 181 2.42 24.29 5.54
N ASP A 182 3.63 24.87 5.43
CA ASP A 182 4.66 24.38 4.52
C ASP A 182 5.31 23.14 5.11
N MET A 183 5.07 21.97 4.50
CA MET A 183 5.60 20.68 4.98
C MET A 183 7.02 20.36 4.48
N ALA A 184 7.58 21.14 3.55
CA ALA A 184 8.92 20.91 3.03
C ALA A 184 10.03 20.90 4.12
N PRO A 185 9.98 21.77 5.16
CA PRO A 185 10.95 21.74 6.23
C PRO A 185 10.95 20.47 7.10
N LEU A 186 9.87 19.66 7.05
CA LEU A 186 9.81 18.41 7.82
C LEU A 186 10.92 17.43 7.41
N GLU A 187 11.14 17.29 6.09
CA GLU A 187 12.21 16.44 5.56
C GLU A 187 13.60 16.96 5.99
N PHE A 188 13.80 18.27 5.94
CA PHE A 188 15.04 18.90 6.37
C PHE A 188 15.33 18.64 7.86
N LEU A 189 14.35 18.90 8.74
CA LEU A 189 14.50 18.65 10.18
C LEU A 189 14.70 17.16 10.49
N THR A 190 14.00 16.29 9.77
CA THR A 190 14.22 14.83 9.86
C THR A 190 15.65 14.47 9.49
N GLY A 191 16.18 15.04 8.40
CA GLY A 191 17.57 14.84 7.98
C GLY A 191 18.60 15.27 9.05
N LEU A 192 18.34 16.38 9.75
CA LEU A 192 19.18 16.82 10.86
C LEU A 192 19.16 15.86 12.05
N VAL A 193 17.99 15.35 12.43
CA VAL A 193 17.87 14.32 13.48
C VAL A 193 18.58 13.04 13.05
N MET A 194 18.39 12.58 11.80
CA MET A 194 19.07 11.40 11.26
C MET A 194 20.59 11.56 11.29
N LYS A 195 21.10 12.74 10.93
CA LYS A 195 22.54 13.04 11.02
C LYS A 195 23.02 12.99 12.46
N LYS A 196 22.28 13.59 13.42
CA LYS A 196 22.66 13.64 14.84
C LYS A 196 22.59 12.28 15.52
N THR A 197 21.72 11.40 15.06
CA THR A 197 21.62 10.01 15.52
C THR A 197 22.52 9.03 14.76
N SER A 198 23.40 9.52 13.88
CA SER A 198 24.25 8.69 13.00
C SER A 198 23.43 7.66 12.19
N GLN A 199 22.27 8.07 11.68
CA GLN A 199 21.33 7.24 10.92
C GLN A 199 20.69 6.09 11.72
N LYS A 200 20.77 6.11 13.06
CA LYS A 200 20.24 5.04 13.91
C LYS A 200 18.76 5.18 14.24
N ALA A 201 18.16 6.33 14.00
CA ALA A 201 16.71 6.53 14.19
C ALA A 201 15.92 5.99 12.99
N ASP A 202 14.63 5.68 13.24
CA ASP A 202 13.68 5.46 12.15
C ASP A 202 13.17 6.81 11.63
N PRO A 203 13.35 7.13 10.33
CA PRO A 203 12.91 8.40 9.77
C PRO A 203 11.41 8.68 9.95
N GLN A 204 10.57 7.65 9.84
CA GLN A 204 9.12 7.81 10.01
C GLN A 204 8.76 8.12 11.47
N ARG A 205 9.42 7.43 12.40
CA ARG A 205 9.24 7.73 13.83
C ARG A 205 9.69 9.14 14.18
N VAL A 206 10.83 9.57 13.64
CA VAL A 206 11.35 10.96 13.81
C VAL A 206 10.34 11.97 13.29
N LYS A 207 9.76 11.78 12.09
CA LYS A 207 8.73 12.67 11.52
C LYS A 207 7.50 12.74 12.43
N THR A 208 7.04 11.60 12.92
CA THR A 208 5.91 11.53 13.85
C THR A 208 6.20 12.30 15.14
N LEU A 209 7.36 12.11 15.74
CA LEU A 209 7.76 12.83 16.95
C LEU A 209 7.93 14.33 16.72
N LEU A 210 8.54 14.75 15.59
CA LEU A 210 8.64 16.16 15.20
C LEU A 210 7.25 16.81 15.11
N LYS A 211 6.29 16.15 14.43
CA LYS A 211 4.92 16.66 14.31
C LYS A 211 4.23 16.77 15.68
N ASN A 212 4.40 15.75 16.53
CA ASN A 212 3.82 15.74 17.87
C ASN A 212 4.38 16.86 18.74
N GLN A 213 5.71 17.05 18.76
CA GLN A 213 6.37 18.15 19.52
C GLN A 213 5.98 19.54 19.03
N LEU A 214 5.71 19.68 17.74
CA LEU A 214 5.29 20.95 17.13
C LEU A 214 3.77 21.14 17.12
N ASN A 215 2.99 20.17 17.60
CA ASN A 215 1.51 20.16 17.52
C ASN A 215 1.01 20.39 16.07
N ILE A 216 1.68 19.77 15.09
CA ILE A 216 1.30 19.87 13.69
C ILE A 216 0.39 18.68 13.37
N ASN A 217 -0.91 18.98 13.20
CA ASN A 217 -1.91 18.04 12.74
C ASN A 217 -2.38 18.46 11.35
N LEU A 218 -2.16 17.61 10.35
CA LEU A 218 -2.58 17.83 8.97
C LEU A 218 -3.43 16.66 8.49
N ILE A 219 -4.67 16.96 8.11
CA ILE A 219 -5.58 16.02 7.46
C ILE A 219 -5.56 16.30 5.96
N TYR A 220 -5.38 15.27 5.14
CA TYR A 220 -5.59 15.35 3.70
C TYR A 220 -7.01 14.95 3.36
N ILE A 221 -7.69 15.76 2.58
CA ILE A 221 -9.01 15.47 2.01
C ILE A 221 -8.79 15.17 0.53
N LEU A 222 -8.86 13.89 0.18
CA LEU A 222 -8.70 13.40 -1.18
C LEU A 222 -10.07 13.31 -1.83
N SER A 223 -10.34 14.17 -2.80
CA SER A 223 -11.64 14.21 -3.48
C SER A 223 -11.62 13.38 -4.75
N LEU A 224 -12.51 12.40 -4.85
CA LEU A 224 -12.83 11.69 -6.09
C LEU A 224 -14.05 12.30 -6.80
N GLY A 225 -14.71 13.29 -6.20
CA GLY A 225 -15.96 13.85 -6.67
C GLY A 225 -17.16 13.40 -5.82
N GLY A 226 -18.23 12.98 -6.48
CA GLY A 226 -19.49 12.58 -5.86
C GLY A 226 -20.38 13.78 -5.45
N THR A 227 -21.59 13.49 -5.01
CA THR A 227 -22.61 14.48 -4.64
C THR A 227 -22.15 15.42 -3.52
N ILE A 228 -21.31 14.94 -2.62
CA ILE A 228 -20.77 15.70 -1.49
C ILE A 228 -19.97 16.96 -1.91
N SER A 229 -19.38 16.93 -3.11
CA SER A 229 -18.60 18.04 -3.68
C SER A 229 -19.21 18.61 -4.96
N ALA A 230 -20.46 18.27 -5.25
CA ALA A 230 -21.18 18.72 -6.42
C ALA A 230 -22.15 19.87 -6.08
N ASN A 231 -22.60 20.58 -7.10
CA ASN A 231 -23.69 21.57 -7.01
C ASN A 231 -24.89 21.13 -7.83
N THR A 232 -26.08 21.56 -7.41
CA THR A 232 -27.31 21.35 -8.18
C THR A 232 -27.37 22.35 -9.32
N ARG A 233 -27.58 21.87 -10.55
CA ARG A 233 -27.82 22.72 -11.72
C ARG A 233 -29.21 23.31 -11.69
N LYS A 234 -29.45 24.36 -12.52
CA LYS A 234 -30.77 25.01 -12.67
C LYS A 234 -31.87 24.06 -13.15
N ASP A 235 -31.49 22.97 -13.83
CA ASP A 235 -32.39 21.91 -14.29
C ASP A 235 -32.63 20.82 -13.22
N GLY A 236 -32.08 20.97 -12.02
CA GLY A 236 -32.17 20.00 -10.92
C GLY A 236 -31.19 18.85 -11.01
N ALA A 237 -30.39 18.73 -12.05
CA ALA A 237 -29.40 17.67 -12.18
C ALA A 237 -28.19 17.95 -11.27
N VAL A 238 -27.68 16.92 -10.64
CA VAL A 238 -26.40 16.94 -9.92
C VAL A 238 -25.29 16.74 -10.92
N ALA A 239 -24.33 17.64 -10.95
CA ALA A 239 -23.19 17.51 -11.83
C ALA A 239 -21.88 17.67 -11.04
N PRO A 240 -20.90 16.81 -11.30
CA PRO A 240 -19.54 17.05 -10.85
C PRO A 240 -19.09 18.43 -11.32
N THR A 241 -18.47 19.18 -10.42
CA THR A 241 -17.96 20.52 -10.75
C THR A 241 -16.44 20.44 -10.87
N SER A 242 -15.86 21.17 -11.81
CA SER A 242 -14.39 21.36 -11.86
C SER A 242 -13.86 22.13 -10.64
N THR A 243 -14.73 22.43 -9.68
CA THR A 243 -14.45 23.24 -8.49
C THR A 243 -14.82 22.51 -7.19
N ASP A 244 -14.72 21.17 -7.15
CA ASP A 244 -14.96 20.36 -5.95
C ASP A 244 -14.18 20.87 -4.74
N GLU A 245 -12.95 21.32 -4.94
CA GLU A 245 -12.14 21.94 -3.88
C GLU A 245 -12.80 23.20 -3.30
N ALA A 246 -13.40 24.04 -4.15
CA ALA A 246 -14.09 25.25 -3.69
C ALA A 246 -15.35 24.90 -2.90
N VAL A 247 -16.10 23.90 -3.34
CA VAL A 247 -17.29 23.39 -2.63
C VAL A 247 -16.90 22.84 -1.27
N LEU A 248 -15.89 21.96 -1.20
CA LEU A 248 -15.41 21.40 0.07
C LEU A 248 -14.85 22.48 1.01
N LYS A 249 -14.17 23.50 0.48
CA LYS A 249 -13.72 24.66 1.26
C LYS A 249 -14.90 25.45 1.83
N SER A 250 -15.98 25.63 1.07
CA SER A 250 -17.18 26.32 1.54
C SER A 250 -17.88 25.55 2.67
N ILE A 251 -17.93 24.23 2.57
CA ILE A 251 -18.46 23.36 3.64
C ILE A 251 -17.63 23.50 4.93
N LEU A 252 -16.31 23.59 4.78
CA LEU A 252 -15.37 23.69 5.90
C LEU A 252 -15.12 25.12 6.37
N ALA A 253 -15.80 26.13 5.83
CA ALA A 253 -15.61 27.53 6.22
C ALA A 253 -15.87 27.76 7.73
N ASP A 254 -16.83 27.01 8.30
CA ASP A 254 -17.18 27.08 9.73
C ASP A 254 -16.36 26.12 10.60
N TYR A 255 -15.38 25.40 10.04
CA TYR A 255 -14.56 24.48 10.80
C TYR A 255 -13.65 25.22 11.77
N SER A 256 -14.01 25.20 13.06
CA SER A 256 -13.26 25.87 14.14
C SER A 256 -12.22 25.01 14.81
N GLY A 257 -12.01 23.76 14.32
CA GLY A 257 -11.04 22.82 14.86
C GLY A 257 -9.59 23.30 14.69
N LYS A 258 -8.72 22.89 15.62
CA LYS A 258 -7.29 23.23 15.58
C LYS A 258 -6.51 22.45 14.50
N THR A 259 -7.12 21.43 13.93
CA THR A 259 -6.51 20.56 12.92
C THR A 259 -6.52 21.25 11.56
N ARG A 260 -5.39 21.33 10.92
CA ARG A 260 -5.25 21.86 9.55
C ARG A 260 -5.68 20.80 8.54
N TYR A 261 -6.13 21.25 7.40
CA TYR A 261 -6.47 20.36 6.29
C TYR A 261 -5.93 20.87 4.96
N GLN A 262 -5.70 19.94 4.05
CA GLN A 262 -5.36 20.22 2.66
C GLN A 262 -6.25 19.36 1.76
N ILE A 263 -6.91 20.00 0.80
CA ILE A 263 -7.75 19.33 -0.18
C ILE A 263 -6.90 19.02 -1.40
N VAL A 264 -7.02 17.80 -1.91
CA VAL A 264 -6.37 17.32 -3.13
C VAL A 264 -7.46 16.70 -4.00
N SER A 265 -7.75 17.29 -5.14
CA SER A 265 -8.69 16.73 -6.11
C SER A 265 -7.97 15.67 -6.94
N LEU A 266 -8.49 14.44 -6.93
CA LEU A 266 -8.01 13.30 -7.70
C LEU A 266 -8.88 13.06 -8.95
N GLY A 267 -10.10 13.61 -8.96
CA GLY A 267 -11.05 13.48 -10.06
C GLY A 267 -12.38 14.16 -9.73
N HIS A 268 -13.24 14.25 -10.73
CA HIS A 268 -14.60 14.77 -10.62
C HIS A 268 -15.58 13.69 -11.08
N LEU A 269 -15.44 12.49 -10.51
CA LEU A 269 -16.13 11.29 -10.98
C LEU A 269 -17.51 11.17 -10.33
N LEU A 270 -18.47 10.66 -11.10
CA LEU A 270 -19.62 9.99 -10.53
C LEU A 270 -19.15 8.60 -10.07
N SER A 271 -19.66 8.13 -8.94
CA SER A 271 -19.12 6.89 -8.35
C SER A 271 -19.34 5.64 -9.20
N GLU A 272 -20.38 5.63 -10.03
CA GLU A 272 -20.66 4.58 -11.01
C GLU A 272 -19.65 4.55 -12.18
N GLU A 273 -18.92 5.64 -12.38
CA GLU A 273 -17.89 5.74 -13.42
C GLU A 273 -16.49 5.38 -12.93
N ILE A 274 -16.33 5.06 -11.64
CA ILE A 274 -15.03 4.72 -11.06
C ILE A 274 -14.51 3.42 -11.65
N GLU A 275 -13.33 3.48 -12.22
CA GLU A 275 -12.62 2.33 -12.79
C GLU A 275 -11.40 1.94 -11.91
N PRO A 276 -10.84 0.74 -12.10
CA PRO A 276 -9.64 0.30 -11.37
C PRO A 276 -8.45 1.26 -11.44
N ARG A 277 -8.31 2.01 -12.55
CA ARG A 277 -7.28 3.05 -12.69
C ARG A 277 -7.44 4.20 -11.68
N ASP A 278 -8.68 4.53 -11.32
CA ASP A 278 -8.96 5.62 -10.37
C ASP A 278 -8.63 5.19 -8.95
N TRP A 279 -8.93 3.93 -8.59
CA TRP A 279 -8.43 3.33 -7.35
C TRP A 279 -6.91 3.30 -7.29
N ALA A 280 -6.22 3.01 -8.40
CA ALA A 280 -4.76 3.02 -8.42
C ALA A 280 -4.19 4.42 -8.12
N VAL A 281 -4.82 5.49 -8.64
CA VAL A 281 -4.45 6.88 -8.33
C VAL A 281 -4.69 7.19 -6.85
N LEU A 282 -5.87 6.82 -6.32
CA LEU A 282 -6.21 7.01 -4.91
C LEU A 282 -5.22 6.29 -3.97
N ILE A 283 -4.95 5.02 -4.24
CA ILE A 283 -4.02 4.20 -3.45
C ILE A 283 -2.61 4.78 -3.48
N ALA A 284 -2.15 5.21 -4.66
CA ALA A 284 -0.82 5.81 -4.80
C ALA A 284 -0.70 7.11 -3.98
N GLU A 285 -1.76 7.96 -4.00
CA GLU A 285 -1.75 9.22 -3.24
C GLU A 285 -1.83 8.97 -1.73
N ILE A 286 -2.69 8.04 -1.27
CA ILE A 286 -2.75 7.63 0.14
C ILE A 286 -1.38 7.10 0.59
N SER A 287 -0.79 6.18 -0.17
CA SER A 287 0.52 5.61 0.12
C SER A 287 1.62 6.68 0.20
N ASN A 288 1.59 7.64 -0.72
CA ASN A 288 2.53 8.75 -0.72
C ASN A 288 2.42 9.59 0.57
N LYS A 289 1.20 9.97 1.00
CA LYS A 289 0.99 10.75 2.22
C LYS A 289 1.40 9.99 3.49
N ILE A 290 1.18 8.69 3.52
CA ILE A 290 1.60 7.82 4.63
C ILE A 290 3.13 7.69 4.62
N ASN A 291 3.73 7.31 3.49
CA ASN A 291 5.17 7.06 3.37
C ASN A 291 6.02 8.31 3.59
N THR A 292 5.56 9.47 3.17
CA THR A 292 6.23 10.74 3.47
C THR A 292 6.02 11.18 4.92
N GLY A 293 5.13 10.51 5.68
CA GLY A 293 4.82 10.87 7.06
C GLY A 293 4.18 12.25 7.20
N THR A 294 3.56 12.79 6.14
CA THR A 294 2.94 14.12 6.17
C THR A 294 1.52 14.10 6.71
N ALA A 295 0.79 13.00 6.52
CA ALA A 295 -0.58 12.86 7.01
C ALA A 295 -0.66 12.49 8.49
N ASN A 296 -1.60 13.08 9.21
CA ASN A 296 -2.06 12.64 10.53
C ASN A 296 -3.44 11.96 10.42
N GLY A 297 -4.16 12.23 9.35
CA GLY A 297 -5.42 11.59 8.96
C GLY A 297 -5.68 11.84 7.48
N ILE A 298 -6.45 10.98 6.87
CA ILE A 298 -6.85 11.08 5.46
C ILE A 298 -8.37 10.94 5.39
N ILE A 299 -9.02 11.85 4.68
CA ILE A 299 -10.44 11.76 4.35
C ILE A 299 -10.56 11.54 2.86
N VAL A 300 -11.43 10.62 2.46
CA VAL A 300 -11.75 10.38 1.05
C VAL A 300 -13.21 10.76 0.83
N THR A 301 -13.47 11.80 0.03
CA THR A 301 -14.84 12.12 -0.40
C THR A 301 -15.19 11.34 -1.66
N HIS A 302 -16.39 10.76 -1.68
CA HIS A 302 -16.80 9.76 -2.64
C HIS A 302 -18.29 9.90 -3.02
N GLY A 303 -18.73 9.29 -4.09
CA GLY A 303 -20.14 9.10 -4.38
C GLY A 303 -20.71 7.88 -3.68
N THR A 304 -22.03 7.83 -3.52
CA THR A 304 -22.72 6.81 -2.72
C THR A 304 -22.73 5.41 -3.33
N ASP A 305 -22.76 5.29 -4.67
CA ASP A 305 -23.08 4.03 -5.34
C ASP A 305 -22.00 2.95 -5.17
N THR A 306 -20.72 3.35 -5.20
CA THR A 306 -19.60 2.43 -5.09
C THR A 306 -18.70 2.67 -3.87
N LEU A 307 -19.13 3.52 -2.93
CA LEU A 307 -18.39 3.80 -1.69
C LEU A 307 -18.05 2.52 -0.92
N SER A 308 -18.96 1.55 -0.85
CA SER A 308 -18.75 0.29 -0.13
C SER A 308 -17.59 -0.52 -0.71
N TYR A 309 -17.41 -0.52 -2.02
CA TYR A 309 -16.30 -1.21 -2.68
C TYR A 309 -14.96 -0.53 -2.39
N THR A 310 -14.91 0.80 -2.53
CA THR A 310 -13.71 1.57 -2.21
C THR A 310 -13.34 1.45 -0.73
N ALA A 311 -14.32 1.47 0.16
CA ALA A 311 -14.10 1.32 1.60
C ALA A 311 -13.51 -0.05 1.95
N ALA A 312 -14.05 -1.13 1.40
CA ALA A 312 -13.52 -2.47 1.59
C ALA A 312 -12.10 -2.61 1.03
N LEU A 313 -11.83 -2.07 -0.17
CA LEU A 313 -10.51 -2.08 -0.77
C LEU A 313 -9.49 -1.35 0.11
N LEU A 314 -9.80 -0.14 0.57
CA LEU A 314 -8.89 0.63 1.43
C LEU A 314 -8.69 -0.02 2.79
N PHE A 315 -9.70 -0.71 3.33
CA PHE A 315 -9.55 -1.47 4.57
C PHE A 315 -8.48 -2.56 4.44
N TRP A 316 -8.55 -3.37 3.39
CA TRP A 316 -7.58 -4.44 3.17
C TRP A 316 -6.16 -3.93 2.94
N LEU A 317 -6.02 -2.74 2.36
CA LEU A 317 -4.71 -2.16 2.05
C LEU A 317 -4.10 -1.37 3.20
N PHE A 318 -4.92 -0.70 4.02
CA PHE A 318 -4.44 0.35 4.93
C PHE A 318 -4.93 0.25 6.38
N SER A 319 -5.62 -0.82 6.79
CA SER A 319 -6.13 -0.95 8.16
C SER A 319 -5.05 -0.80 9.25
N ASP A 320 -3.80 -1.16 8.94
CA ASP A 320 -2.65 -1.07 9.86
C ASP A 320 -1.62 -0.01 9.43
N SER A 321 -2.04 0.98 8.66
CA SER A 321 -1.14 2.02 8.12
C SER A 321 -0.56 2.99 9.16
N GLY A 322 -1.12 3.00 10.38
CA GLY A 322 -0.77 3.98 11.42
C GLY A 322 -1.35 5.37 11.20
N VAL A 323 -2.18 5.56 10.16
CA VAL A 323 -2.90 6.80 9.84
C VAL A 323 -4.37 6.46 9.65
N PRO A 324 -5.31 7.15 10.31
CA PRO A 324 -6.74 6.92 10.10
C PRO A 324 -7.17 7.39 8.72
N ILE A 325 -7.95 6.57 8.04
CA ILE A 325 -8.55 6.87 6.73
C ILE A 325 -10.06 6.84 6.88
N VAL A 326 -10.72 7.94 6.56
CA VAL A 326 -12.16 8.11 6.72
C VAL A 326 -12.82 8.37 5.38
N LEU A 327 -13.65 7.46 4.90
CA LEU A 327 -14.45 7.69 3.71
C LEU A 327 -15.76 8.36 4.09
N THR A 328 -16.22 9.29 3.25
CA THR A 328 -17.51 9.94 3.43
C THR A 328 -18.14 10.32 2.10
N ALA A 329 -19.45 10.44 2.08
CA ALA A 329 -20.26 10.82 0.93
C ALA A 329 -21.46 11.64 1.39
N SER A 330 -22.30 12.08 0.46
CA SER A 330 -23.62 12.67 0.73
C SER A 330 -24.60 12.25 -0.36
N SER A 331 -25.85 11.99 0.03
CA SER A 331 -26.95 11.76 -0.91
C SER A 331 -27.49 13.04 -1.53
N LYS A 332 -27.19 14.18 -0.90
CA LYS A 332 -27.65 15.51 -1.32
C LYS A 332 -26.50 16.46 -1.50
N THR A 333 -26.65 17.40 -2.41
CA THR A 333 -25.65 18.43 -2.66
C THR A 333 -25.61 19.44 -1.51
N PRO A 334 -24.43 20.08 -1.25
CA PRO A 334 -24.27 21.02 -0.14
C PRO A 334 -25.17 22.25 -0.19
N ASP A 335 -25.64 22.64 -1.38
CA ASP A 335 -26.56 23.75 -1.59
C ASP A 335 -28.02 23.39 -1.28
N THR A 336 -28.34 22.12 -1.15
CA THR A 336 -29.72 21.63 -0.88
C THR A 336 -29.92 21.06 0.52
N SER A 337 -28.83 20.70 1.24
CA SER A 337 -28.92 20.05 2.54
C SER A 337 -27.59 20.18 3.34
N ASP A 338 -27.71 20.22 4.66
CA ASP A 338 -26.56 20.17 5.58
C ASP A 338 -25.91 18.78 5.70
N GLU A 339 -26.44 17.76 5.03
CA GLU A 339 -25.94 16.37 5.10
C GLU A 339 -24.44 16.30 4.76
N ALA A 340 -24.04 16.90 3.64
CA ALA A 340 -22.63 16.94 3.22
C ALA A 340 -21.74 17.59 4.28
N LYS A 341 -22.20 18.70 4.88
CA LYS A 341 -21.51 19.42 5.94
C LYS A 341 -21.36 18.55 7.19
N ASN A 342 -22.45 17.96 7.66
CA ASN A 342 -22.45 17.13 8.86
C ASN A 342 -21.55 15.91 8.70
N ASN A 343 -21.62 15.24 7.56
CA ASN A 343 -20.78 14.07 7.25
C ASN A 343 -19.30 14.45 7.19
N LEU A 344 -18.95 15.56 6.51
CA LEU A 344 -17.55 15.98 6.40
C LEU A 344 -16.99 16.45 7.75
N MET A 345 -17.79 17.16 8.56
CA MET A 345 -17.38 17.60 9.90
C MET A 345 -17.13 16.40 10.83
N LEU A 346 -17.99 15.39 10.81
CA LEU A 346 -17.79 14.18 11.57
C LEU A 346 -16.56 13.40 11.05
N ALA A 347 -16.33 13.34 9.74
CA ALA A 347 -15.13 12.74 9.16
C ALA A 347 -13.86 13.47 9.63
N MET A 348 -13.85 14.82 9.70
CA MET A 348 -12.75 15.61 10.25
C MET A 348 -12.49 15.28 11.73
N GLU A 349 -13.54 15.11 12.50
CA GLU A 349 -13.43 14.73 13.90
C GLU A 349 -12.77 13.37 14.07
N ILE A 350 -13.26 12.34 13.36
CA ILE A 350 -12.70 10.97 13.42
C ILE A 350 -11.27 10.95 12.93
N ALA A 351 -10.99 11.54 11.77
CA ALA A 351 -9.62 11.59 11.22
C ALA A 351 -8.62 12.34 12.13
N SER A 352 -9.11 13.22 13.02
CA SER A 352 -8.25 13.95 13.98
C SER A 352 -8.02 13.21 15.30
N LYS A 353 -8.95 12.36 15.72
CA LYS A 353 -8.93 11.68 17.02
C LYS A 353 -8.38 10.27 16.97
N GLU A 354 -8.72 9.53 15.90
CA GLU A 354 -8.27 8.15 15.74
C GLU A 354 -6.78 8.09 15.37
N LYS A 355 -6.15 6.97 15.65
CA LYS A 355 -4.72 6.78 15.40
C LYS A 355 -4.45 5.85 14.23
N ASN A 356 -5.39 5.01 13.89
CA ASN A 356 -5.25 3.98 12.87
C ASN A 356 -6.61 3.47 12.44
N GLY A 357 -6.68 2.79 11.29
CA GLY A 357 -7.88 2.12 10.81
C GLY A 357 -8.56 2.83 9.64
N VAL A 358 -9.51 2.14 9.04
CA VAL A 358 -10.36 2.66 7.96
C VAL A 358 -11.80 2.71 8.45
N TYR A 359 -12.45 3.84 8.25
CA TYR A 359 -13.79 4.14 8.74
C TYR A 359 -14.65 4.70 7.61
N VAL A 360 -15.96 4.53 7.74
CA VAL A 360 -16.94 5.21 6.88
C VAL A 360 -17.82 6.08 7.76
N VAL A 361 -18.00 7.34 7.36
CA VAL A 361 -18.88 8.29 8.03
C VAL A 361 -20.02 8.64 7.10
N PHE A 362 -21.26 8.38 7.54
CA PHE A 362 -22.47 8.72 6.82
C PHE A 362 -23.68 8.84 7.76
N GLY A 363 -24.49 9.89 7.61
CA GLY A 363 -25.72 10.10 8.37
C GLY A 363 -25.48 10.07 9.88
N GLU A 364 -24.47 10.78 10.40
CA GLU A 364 -24.09 10.85 11.82
C GLU A 364 -23.60 9.52 12.41
N LYS A 365 -23.34 8.52 11.55
CA LYS A 365 -22.87 7.19 11.97
C LYS A 365 -21.42 6.98 11.57
N ILE A 366 -20.70 6.25 12.41
CA ILE A 366 -19.38 5.70 12.09
C ILE A 366 -19.59 4.22 11.79
N LEU A 367 -19.31 3.83 10.57
CA LEU A 367 -19.60 2.51 10.03
C LEU A 367 -18.30 1.75 9.74
N SER A 368 -18.35 0.43 9.85
CA SER A 368 -17.27 -0.44 9.39
C SER A 368 -17.16 -0.39 7.85
N PRO A 369 -15.97 -0.33 7.27
CA PRO A 369 -15.77 -0.44 5.83
C PRO A 369 -16.13 -1.82 5.27
N LEU A 370 -16.15 -2.85 6.13
CA LEU A 370 -16.57 -4.19 5.76
C LEU A 370 -18.07 -4.39 6.01
N ASN A 371 -18.70 -5.17 5.15
CA ASN A 371 -20.14 -5.43 5.21
C ASN A 371 -21.00 -4.16 5.13
N LEU A 372 -20.50 -3.13 4.46
CA LEU A 372 -21.22 -1.89 4.24
C LEU A 372 -22.22 -2.06 3.11
N LYS A 373 -23.51 -1.76 3.39
CA LYS A 373 -24.58 -1.83 2.43
C LYS A 373 -25.28 -0.48 2.30
N PHE A 374 -25.50 -0.03 1.08
CA PHE A 374 -26.39 1.10 0.80
C PHE A 374 -27.84 0.62 0.84
N VAL A 375 -28.65 1.18 1.72
CA VAL A 375 -30.00 0.69 2.00
C VAL A 375 -31.08 1.54 1.33
N ASN A 376 -31.03 2.85 1.49
CA ASN A 376 -31.97 3.80 0.88
C ASN A 376 -31.52 5.24 1.08
N THR A 377 -31.75 6.09 0.09
CA THR A 377 -31.46 7.54 0.15
C THR A 377 -32.33 8.30 1.16
N SER A 378 -33.50 7.80 1.52
CA SER A 378 -34.46 8.46 2.44
C SER A 378 -34.30 8.09 3.92
N LEU A 379 -33.51 7.03 4.25
CA LEU A 379 -33.43 6.44 5.59
C LEU A 379 -31.99 6.29 6.12
N ASN A 380 -31.13 7.29 5.96
CA ASN A 380 -29.74 7.25 6.45
C ASN A 380 -28.73 6.43 5.63
N GLY A 381 -28.97 6.18 4.37
CA GLY A 381 -28.08 5.75 3.30
C GLY A 381 -27.34 4.43 3.51
N PHE A 382 -26.51 4.32 4.51
CA PHE A 382 -25.66 3.14 4.74
C PHE A 382 -25.90 2.47 6.09
N GLU A 383 -25.77 1.15 6.12
CA GLU A 383 -25.72 0.34 7.33
C GLU A 383 -24.73 -0.83 7.18
N ASN A 384 -24.29 -1.38 8.30
CA ASN A 384 -23.48 -2.61 8.27
C ASN A 384 -24.40 -3.84 8.36
N TRP A 385 -24.28 -4.72 7.37
CA TRP A 385 -25.00 -5.98 7.34
C TRP A 385 -24.56 -6.91 8.47
N ASN A 386 -25.52 -7.48 9.20
CA ASN A 386 -25.30 -8.44 10.29
C ASN A 386 -24.43 -7.96 11.49
N MET A 387 -24.16 -6.68 11.63
CA MET A 387 -23.48 -6.15 12.82
C MET A 387 -24.48 -5.50 13.77
N LYS A 388 -24.56 -6.02 15.00
CA LYS A 388 -25.38 -5.41 16.06
C LYS A 388 -24.83 -4.09 16.60
N ASN A 389 -23.52 -3.80 16.36
CA ASN A 389 -22.86 -2.55 16.72
C ASN A 389 -21.98 -2.07 15.57
N PRO A 390 -22.13 -0.83 15.12
CA PRO A 390 -21.31 -0.25 14.04
C PRO A 390 -19.86 0.03 14.44
N ILE A 391 -19.49 -0.11 15.70
CA ILE A 391 -18.17 0.23 16.20
C ILE A 391 -17.27 -0.99 16.18
N PHE A 392 -16.13 -0.84 15.55
CA PHE A 392 -15.03 -1.76 15.45
C PHE A 392 -14.54 -2.19 16.84
N GLU A 393 -14.92 -3.37 17.33
CA GLU A 393 -14.10 -4.07 18.31
C GLU A 393 -12.90 -4.66 17.58
N LYS A 394 -11.70 -4.32 18.05
CA LYS A 394 -10.44 -4.91 17.61
C LYS A 394 -10.51 -6.42 17.74
N SER A 395 -11.04 -7.11 16.74
CA SER A 395 -10.80 -8.54 16.62
C SER A 395 -9.55 -8.72 15.75
N GLY A 396 -8.57 -9.34 16.40
CA GLY A 396 -7.28 -9.73 15.94
C GLY A 396 -7.01 -9.66 14.44
N SER A 397 -5.96 -8.95 14.09
CA SER A 397 -5.44 -8.78 12.76
C SER A 397 -5.40 -10.10 11.99
N LEU A 398 -6.33 -10.28 11.07
CA LEU A 398 -6.01 -10.92 9.81
C LEU A 398 -5.33 -9.83 8.96
N ALA A 399 -4.24 -9.29 9.47
CA ALA A 399 -3.28 -8.60 8.67
C ALA A 399 -2.68 -9.66 7.75
N LEU A 400 -3.28 -9.84 6.58
CA LEU A 400 -2.50 -10.23 5.44
C LEU A 400 -1.40 -9.18 5.39
N GLN A 401 -0.21 -9.56 5.83
CA GLN A 401 0.99 -8.77 5.64
C GLN A 401 1.21 -8.67 4.14
N PHE A 402 0.52 -7.76 3.49
CA PHE A 402 0.94 -7.18 2.23
C PHE A 402 2.14 -6.27 2.56
N ALA A 403 3.24 -6.91 2.98
CA ALA A 403 4.52 -6.26 2.98
C ALA A 403 4.80 -5.87 1.52
N GLY A 404 4.78 -4.58 1.23
CA GLY A 404 5.35 -4.06 0.02
C GLY A 404 4.46 -3.32 -0.97
N PHE A 405 3.23 -2.90 -0.64
CA PHE A 405 2.50 -1.97 -1.53
C PHE A 405 3.16 -0.58 -1.63
N SER A 406 4.05 -0.22 -0.71
CA SER A 406 4.85 1.01 -0.81
C SER A 406 5.79 1.05 -2.02
N ASP A 407 6.11 -0.10 -2.61
CA ASP A 407 7.05 -0.23 -3.73
C ASP A 407 6.35 -0.66 -5.04
N LEU A 408 5.03 -0.84 -5.04
CA LEU A 408 4.30 -1.08 -6.28
C LEU A 408 4.31 0.20 -7.11
N ASP A 409 5.03 0.15 -8.23
CA ASP A 409 4.94 1.17 -9.26
C ASP A 409 3.46 1.38 -9.60
N SER A 410 3.02 2.63 -9.62
CA SER A 410 1.63 3.00 -9.94
C SER A 410 1.15 2.39 -11.26
N PHE A 411 2.07 2.14 -12.19
CA PHE A 411 1.80 1.46 -13.45
C PHE A 411 1.47 -0.02 -13.25
N VAL A 412 2.22 -0.74 -12.40
CA VAL A 412 1.99 -2.16 -12.11
C VAL A 412 0.66 -2.34 -11.37
N LEU A 413 0.37 -1.46 -10.40
CA LEU A 413 -0.91 -1.49 -9.68
C LEU A 413 -2.10 -1.25 -10.63
N LYS A 414 -1.98 -0.25 -11.54
CA LYS A 414 -2.99 0.01 -12.58
C LYS A 414 -3.24 -1.21 -13.46
N GLN A 415 -2.19 -1.91 -13.85
CA GLN A 415 -2.29 -3.10 -14.70
C GLN A 415 -2.94 -4.26 -13.95
N ILE A 416 -2.55 -4.53 -12.70
CA ILE A 416 -3.16 -5.57 -11.86
C ILE A 416 -4.65 -5.31 -11.67
N LEU A 417 -5.03 -4.08 -11.31
CA LEU A 417 -6.43 -3.73 -11.09
C LEU A 417 -7.25 -3.79 -12.38
N LYS A 418 -6.67 -3.41 -13.51
CA LYS A 418 -7.30 -3.53 -14.83
C LYS A 418 -7.51 -4.99 -15.21
N GLU A 419 -6.46 -5.83 -15.12
CA GLU A 419 -6.56 -7.26 -15.43
C GLU A 419 -7.57 -7.98 -14.54
N ALA A 420 -7.64 -7.63 -13.25
CA ALA A 420 -8.64 -8.18 -12.34
C ALA A 420 -10.07 -7.76 -12.74
N ALA A 421 -10.27 -6.50 -13.12
CA ALA A 421 -11.58 -6.00 -13.53
C ALA A 421 -12.04 -6.61 -14.86
N ASP A 422 -11.12 -6.74 -15.82
CA ASP A 422 -11.45 -7.28 -17.16
C ASP A 422 -11.70 -8.80 -17.12
N SER A 423 -11.22 -9.50 -16.08
CA SER A 423 -11.33 -10.96 -15.97
C SER A 423 -12.37 -11.48 -14.98
N MET A 424 -13.01 -10.60 -14.22
CA MET A 424 -13.94 -10.96 -13.14
C MET A 424 -15.32 -10.38 -13.36
N ILE A 425 -16.37 -11.19 -13.15
CA ILE A 425 -17.77 -10.75 -13.18
C ILE A 425 -18.54 -11.26 -11.96
N VAL A 426 -19.44 -10.42 -11.44
CA VAL A 426 -20.40 -10.81 -10.40
C VAL A 426 -21.70 -11.18 -11.09
N CYS A 427 -22.13 -12.43 -10.89
CA CYS A 427 -23.36 -12.96 -11.48
C CYS A 427 -24.41 -13.22 -10.41
N LYS A 428 -25.57 -12.61 -10.55
CA LYS A 428 -26.71 -12.92 -9.68
C LYS A 428 -27.37 -14.20 -10.13
N VAL A 429 -27.46 -15.20 -9.23
CA VAL A 429 -28.08 -16.48 -9.50
C VAL A 429 -29.60 -16.36 -9.20
N TYR A 430 -30.42 -16.74 -10.14
CA TYR A 430 -31.89 -16.76 -9.99
C TYR A 430 -32.49 -17.96 -10.74
N PRO A 431 -33.70 -18.44 -10.35
CA PRO A 431 -34.36 -19.53 -11.06
C PRO A 431 -34.60 -19.19 -12.53
N GLY A 432 -34.13 -20.07 -13.44
CA GLY A 432 -34.19 -19.85 -14.88
C GLY A 432 -32.96 -19.23 -15.52
N LEU A 433 -31.92 -18.97 -14.75
CA LEU A 433 -30.60 -18.54 -15.29
C LEU A 433 -30.06 -19.62 -16.23
N ARG A 434 -29.68 -19.23 -17.44
CA ARG A 434 -29.18 -20.16 -18.46
C ARG A 434 -27.67 -20.25 -18.43
N ALA A 435 -27.16 -21.48 -18.45
CA ALA A 435 -25.70 -21.75 -18.44
C ALA A 435 -24.98 -21.18 -19.68
N GLU A 436 -25.68 -21.04 -20.80
CA GLU A 436 -25.14 -20.52 -22.07
C GLU A 436 -24.61 -19.08 -21.93
N LEU A 437 -25.19 -18.29 -21.00
CA LEU A 437 -24.72 -16.94 -20.70
C LEU A 437 -23.27 -16.93 -20.21
N TYR A 438 -22.93 -17.88 -19.34
CA TYR A 438 -21.55 -18.02 -18.84
C TYR A 438 -20.57 -18.47 -19.92
N THR A 439 -21.03 -19.33 -20.82
CA THR A 439 -20.20 -19.80 -21.94
C THR A 439 -19.76 -18.63 -22.83
N SER A 440 -20.66 -17.70 -23.13
CA SER A 440 -20.33 -16.50 -23.92
C SER A 440 -19.32 -15.60 -23.17
N LEU A 441 -19.50 -15.39 -21.87
CA LEU A 441 -18.59 -14.59 -21.07
C LEU A 441 -17.18 -15.20 -20.98
N ILE A 442 -17.10 -16.54 -20.87
CA ILE A 442 -15.82 -17.26 -20.90
C ILE A 442 -15.12 -17.09 -22.26
N GLN A 443 -15.89 -17.14 -23.35
CA GLN A 443 -15.35 -16.93 -24.70
C GLN A 443 -14.82 -15.51 -24.92
N GLU A 444 -15.38 -14.53 -24.22
CA GLU A 444 -14.90 -13.13 -24.19
C GLU A 444 -13.75 -12.87 -23.22
N GLY A 445 -13.28 -13.91 -22.51
CA GLY A 445 -12.09 -13.82 -21.67
C GLY A 445 -12.36 -13.67 -20.16
N VAL A 446 -13.62 -13.72 -19.73
CA VAL A 446 -13.93 -13.74 -18.29
C VAL A 446 -13.44 -15.05 -17.68
N SER A 447 -12.55 -14.96 -16.71
CA SER A 447 -11.92 -16.13 -16.07
C SER A 447 -12.38 -16.37 -14.64
N HIS A 448 -13.03 -15.37 -14.01
CA HIS A 448 -13.47 -15.44 -12.63
C HIS A 448 -14.94 -15.05 -12.50
N PHE A 449 -15.72 -15.87 -11.81
CA PHE A 449 -17.13 -15.62 -11.53
C PHE A 449 -17.37 -15.58 -10.03
N ILE A 450 -17.96 -14.50 -9.54
CA ILE A 450 -18.50 -14.41 -8.19
C ILE A 450 -20.01 -14.61 -8.30
N LEU A 451 -20.52 -15.70 -7.72
CA LEU A 451 -21.94 -16.01 -7.76
C LEU A 451 -22.64 -15.42 -6.52
N GLU A 452 -23.56 -14.51 -6.74
CA GLU A 452 -24.46 -13.99 -5.70
C GLU A 452 -25.73 -14.86 -5.66
N LEU A 453 -25.91 -15.62 -4.58
CA LEU A 453 -27.04 -16.53 -4.35
C LEU A 453 -28.25 -15.81 -3.74
#